data_1e2bbe0c731a60d3528d21ad411fd7ea
#
_entry.id   1e2bbe0c731a60d3528d21ad411fd7ea
#
_cell.length_a   1.000
_cell.length_b   1.000
_cell.length_c   1.000
_cell.angle_alpha   90.00
_cell.angle_beta   90.00
_cell.angle_gamma   90.00
#
_symmetry.space_group_name_H-M   'P 1'
#
loop_
_entity.id
_entity.type
_entity.pdbx_description
1 polymer ?
#
loop_
_entity_poly.entity_id
_entity_poly.type
_entity_poly.pdbx_seq_one_letter_code
_entity_poly.pdbx_strand_id
1 'polypeptide(L)'
;MRKYLFLLLVFFALHAVAQKNVYAFKVADNQGKMVSLKKWKGDVLLIVNTATKCGFTPQYKALEALYEKYKAEGFSILDFPCNQFGQQAPGSAAEIHEFCTSNYDVHFPQFAKIDVNGSHEIALYSYLKHEQGFRGFGIGTMAEAMDKMLKKQDTLYASNSDIKWNFTKFLVSREGKVIARFEPTDDMDMVEKCIVEALHK
;
A
#
# COMPACT_ATOMS: atom_id res chain seq x y z
N MET A 1 65.68 -28.12 -5.33
CA MET A 1 64.30 -28.57 -5.12
C MET A 1 63.48 -27.33 -4.87
N ARG A 2 62.75 -26.83 -5.90
CA ARG A 2 61.87 -25.64 -5.82
C ARG A 2 60.46 -26.05 -5.46
N LYS A 3 60.00 -25.73 -4.23
CA LYS A 3 58.62 -25.97 -3.77
C LYS A 3 57.72 -24.86 -4.36
N TYR A 4 56.78 -25.22 -5.25
CA TYR A 4 55.74 -24.33 -5.77
C TYR A 4 54.60 -24.34 -4.75
N LEU A 5 54.34 -23.19 -4.10
CA LEU A 5 53.24 -22.95 -3.23
C LEU A 5 52.03 -22.51 -4.10
N PHE A 6 51.07 -23.44 -4.30
CA PHE A 6 49.82 -23.11 -4.99
C PHE A 6 48.88 -22.36 -4.01
N LEU A 7 48.71 -21.06 -4.24
CA LEU A 7 47.75 -20.25 -3.49
C LEU A 7 46.35 -20.44 -4.12
N LEU A 8 45.48 -21.22 -3.48
CA LEU A 8 44.10 -21.41 -3.87
C LEU A 8 43.30 -20.15 -3.46
N LEU A 9 43.04 -19.28 -4.41
CA LEU A 9 42.11 -18.13 -4.26
C LEU A 9 40.67 -18.67 -4.29
N VAL A 10 40.06 -18.84 -3.13
CA VAL A 10 38.63 -19.16 -3.01
C VAL A 10 37.85 -17.88 -3.25
N PHE A 11 37.27 -17.73 -4.44
CA PHE A 11 36.31 -16.68 -4.75
C PHE A 11 34.99 -17.00 -4.03
N PHE A 12 34.75 -16.36 -2.90
CA PHE A 12 33.41 -16.29 -2.33
C PHE A 12 32.53 -15.38 -3.21
N ALA A 13 31.76 -15.97 -4.12
CA ALA A 13 30.69 -15.26 -4.81
C ALA A 13 29.61 -14.90 -3.77
N LEU A 14 29.62 -13.68 -3.26
CA LEU A 14 28.48 -13.13 -2.52
C LEU A 14 27.30 -13.07 -3.48
N HIS A 15 26.42 -14.07 -3.40
CA HIS A 15 25.10 -13.98 -4.02
C HIS A 15 24.32 -12.93 -3.21
N ALA A 16 24.28 -11.70 -3.71
CA ALA A 16 23.33 -10.69 -3.24
C ALA A 16 21.93 -11.26 -3.53
N VAL A 17 21.27 -11.80 -2.52
CA VAL A 17 19.84 -12.11 -2.61
C VAL A 17 19.16 -10.77 -2.86
N ALA A 18 18.69 -10.56 -4.08
CA ALA A 18 17.96 -9.35 -4.43
C ALA A 18 16.77 -9.22 -3.46
N GLN A 19 16.82 -8.20 -2.60
CA GLN A 19 15.75 -7.95 -1.64
C GLN A 19 14.44 -7.80 -2.41
N LYS A 20 13.44 -8.61 -2.07
CA LYS A 20 12.11 -8.56 -2.67
C LYS A 20 11.55 -7.16 -2.44
N ASN A 21 10.99 -6.54 -3.46
CA ASN A 21 10.34 -5.24 -3.40
C ASN A 21 9.00 -5.29 -4.14
N VAL A 22 8.23 -4.19 -4.12
CA VAL A 22 6.87 -4.18 -4.72
C VAL A 22 6.87 -4.48 -6.22
N TYR A 23 7.97 -4.26 -6.94
CA TYR A 23 8.07 -4.53 -8.38
C TYR A 23 8.10 -6.03 -8.72
N ALA A 24 8.26 -6.91 -7.73
CA ALA A 24 8.16 -8.36 -7.92
C ALA A 24 6.72 -8.84 -8.12
N PHE A 25 5.71 -8.01 -7.82
CA PHE A 25 4.31 -8.41 -7.85
C PHE A 25 3.63 -8.06 -9.17
N LYS A 26 2.59 -8.86 -9.47
CA LYS A 26 1.58 -8.61 -10.50
C LYS A 26 0.22 -8.62 -9.83
N VAL A 27 -0.65 -7.73 -10.24
CA VAL A 27 -2.01 -7.56 -9.71
C VAL A 27 -3.00 -7.41 -10.86
N ALA A 28 -4.26 -7.79 -10.66
CA ALA A 28 -5.31 -7.58 -11.65
C ALA A 28 -5.77 -6.11 -11.63
N ASP A 29 -5.86 -5.46 -12.79
CA ASP A 29 -6.51 -4.16 -12.93
C ASP A 29 -8.05 -4.28 -12.80
N ASN A 30 -8.77 -3.16 -12.89
CA ASN A 30 -10.22 -3.11 -12.79
C ASN A 30 -10.97 -3.85 -13.92
N GLN A 31 -10.24 -4.30 -14.97
CA GLN A 31 -10.75 -5.14 -16.06
C GLN A 31 -10.34 -6.62 -15.90
N GLY A 32 -9.63 -6.96 -14.81
CA GLY A 32 -9.14 -8.32 -14.53
C GLY A 32 -7.84 -8.70 -15.25
N LYS A 33 -7.21 -7.77 -15.96
CA LYS A 33 -5.93 -8.02 -16.65
C LYS A 33 -4.77 -7.92 -15.67
N MET A 34 -3.87 -8.92 -15.71
CA MET A 34 -2.67 -8.92 -14.87
C MET A 34 -1.67 -7.85 -15.29
N VAL A 35 -1.38 -6.91 -14.39
CA VAL A 35 -0.43 -5.80 -14.57
C VAL A 35 0.75 -6.00 -13.63
N SER A 36 1.97 -5.87 -14.16
CA SER A 36 3.19 -5.90 -13.34
C SER A 36 3.43 -4.53 -12.70
N LEU A 37 3.70 -4.51 -11.40
CA LEU A 37 4.07 -3.28 -10.69
C LEU A 37 5.41 -2.70 -11.13
N LYS A 38 6.19 -3.42 -11.95
CA LYS A 38 7.37 -2.87 -12.65
C LYS A 38 7.04 -1.68 -13.55
N LYS A 39 5.77 -1.52 -13.97
CA LYS A 39 5.31 -0.37 -14.75
C LYS A 39 5.60 0.96 -14.06
N TRP A 40 5.61 0.99 -12.74
CA TRP A 40 5.85 2.17 -11.91
C TRP A 40 7.26 2.22 -11.31
N LYS A 41 8.21 1.49 -11.90
CA LYS A 41 9.60 1.50 -11.40
C LYS A 41 10.21 2.89 -11.57
N GLY A 42 10.69 3.44 -10.45
CA GLY A 42 11.25 4.79 -10.39
C GLY A 42 10.26 5.84 -9.86
N ASP A 43 8.98 5.47 -9.71
CA ASP A 43 7.98 6.34 -9.07
C ASP A 43 7.90 6.08 -7.56
N VAL A 44 7.56 7.12 -6.80
CA VAL A 44 7.07 7.00 -5.43
C VAL A 44 5.62 6.55 -5.50
N LEU A 45 5.25 5.51 -4.75
CA LEU A 45 3.89 4.96 -4.80
C LEU A 45 3.19 5.10 -3.46
N LEU A 46 1.89 5.43 -3.49
CA LEU A 46 0.99 5.28 -2.36
C LEU A 46 -0.01 4.17 -2.68
N ILE A 47 0.15 3.01 -2.04
CA ILE A 47 -0.73 1.86 -2.21
C ILE A 47 -1.81 1.92 -1.13
N VAL A 48 -3.09 1.91 -1.52
CA VAL A 48 -4.20 2.12 -0.59
C VAL A 48 -5.32 1.10 -0.82
N ASN A 49 -5.89 0.55 0.27
CA ASN A 49 -7.13 -0.22 0.19
C ASN A 49 -8.34 0.66 0.50
N THR A 50 -9.34 0.63 -0.37
CA THR A 50 -10.42 1.60 -0.36
C THR A 50 -11.81 0.97 -0.29
N ALA A 51 -12.82 1.81 -0.09
CA ALA A 51 -14.23 1.43 -0.12
C ALA A 51 -15.11 2.63 -0.48
N THR A 52 -16.27 2.36 -1.11
CA THR A 52 -17.20 3.39 -1.60
C THR A 52 -18.26 3.81 -0.58
N LYS A 53 -18.46 3.04 0.51
CA LYS A 53 -19.49 3.27 1.54
C LYS A 53 -18.90 3.38 2.95
N CYS A 54 -17.66 3.89 3.06
CA CYS A 54 -16.94 4.05 4.32
C CYS A 54 -17.02 5.50 4.82
N GLY A 55 -16.98 5.69 6.13
CA GLY A 55 -16.85 7.06 6.70
C GLY A 55 -15.58 7.79 6.24
N PHE A 56 -14.55 7.03 5.81
CA PHE A 56 -13.32 7.59 5.25
C PHE A 56 -13.34 7.76 3.72
N THR A 57 -14.42 7.39 3.01
CA THR A 57 -14.54 7.58 1.55
C THR A 57 -14.24 9.01 1.07
N PRO A 58 -14.56 10.09 1.82
CA PRO A 58 -14.18 11.43 1.43
C PRO A 58 -12.67 11.68 1.27
N GLN A 59 -11.80 10.77 1.79
CA GLN A 59 -10.36 10.87 1.55
C GLN A 59 -9.96 10.72 0.07
N TYR A 60 -10.82 10.17 -0.79
CA TYR A 60 -10.57 10.16 -2.24
C TYR A 60 -10.28 11.56 -2.79
N LYS A 61 -10.94 12.61 -2.25
CA LYS A 61 -10.69 13.99 -2.66
C LYS A 61 -9.25 14.42 -2.36
N ALA A 62 -8.74 14.11 -1.18
CA ALA A 62 -7.37 14.45 -0.81
C ALA A 62 -6.35 13.59 -1.58
N LEU A 63 -6.65 12.30 -1.79
CA LEU A 63 -5.81 11.40 -2.58
C LEU A 63 -5.69 11.89 -4.03
N GLU A 64 -6.80 12.28 -4.67
CA GLU A 64 -6.77 12.81 -6.04
C GLU A 64 -5.99 14.13 -6.11
N ALA A 65 -6.19 15.03 -5.14
CA ALA A 65 -5.42 16.27 -5.07
C ALA A 65 -3.90 16.01 -4.97
N LEU A 66 -3.47 15.03 -4.18
CA LEU A 66 -2.07 14.63 -4.08
C LEU A 66 -1.56 14.02 -5.39
N TYR A 67 -2.35 13.16 -6.03
CA TYR A 67 -2.00 12.57 -7.31
C TYR A 67 -1.80 13.65 -8.38
N GLU A 68 -2.77 14.54 -8.57
CA GLU A 68 -2.69 15.61 -9.55
C GLU A 68 -1.51 16.54 -9.30
N LYS A 69 -1.21 16.83 -8.03
CA LYS A 69 -0.11 17.72 -7.65
C LYS A 69 1.27 17.15 -7.96
N TYR A 70 1.47 15.83 -7.76
CA TYR A 70 2.80 15.21 -7.79
C TYR A 70 3.01 14.20 -8.92
N LYS A 71 2.00 13.85 -9.74
CA LYS A 71 2.14 12.87 -10.81
C LYS A 71 3.25 13.20 -11.82
N ALA A 72 3.46 14.47 -12.11
CA ALA A 72 4.53 14.93 -13.02
C ALA A 72 5.94 14.76 -12.41
N GLU A 73 6.04 14.58 -11.08
CA GLU A 73 7.28 14.36 -10.36
C GLU A 73 7.59 12.86 -10.16
N GLY A 74 6.80 11.97 -10.76
CA GLY A 74 6.94 10.52 -10.61
C GLY A 74 6.30 10.02 -9.32
N PHE A 75 5.08 10.45 -9.03
CA PHE A 75 4.21 9.92 -7.98
C PHE A 75 3.01 9.22 -8.58
N SER A 76 2.62 8.10 -8.00
CA SER A 76 1.38 7.42 -8.36
C SER A 76 0.66 6.86 -7.15
N ILE A 77 -0.68 6.80 -7.24
CA ILE A 77 -1.53 6.10 -6.27
C ILE A 77 -2.02 4.81 -6.91
N LEU A 78 -1.94 3.70 -6.17
CA LEU A 78 -2.45 2.41 -6.59
C LEU A 78 -3.63 2.03 -5.68
N ASP A 79 -4.83 2.15 -6.20
CA ASP A 79 -6.10 1.98 -5.48
C ASP A 79 -6.62 0.54 -5.58
N PHE A 80 -6.79 -0.11 -4.44
CA PHE A 80 -7.28 -1.48 -4.33
C PHE A 80 -8.58 -1.53 -3.53
N PRO A 81 -9.77 -1.56 -4.16
CA PRO A 81 -11.02 -1.73 -3.43
C PRO A 81 -11.05 -3.02 -2.61
N CYS A 82 -11.55 -2.93 -1.37
CA CYS A 82 -11.64 -4.07 -0.45
C CYS A 82 -12.98 -4.10 0.27
N ASN A 83 -13.65 -5.27 0.29
CA ASN A 83 -14.97 -5.42 0.91
C ASN A 83 -14.94 -6.09 2.28
N GLN A 84 -13.75 -6.34 2.86
CA GLN A 84 -13.61 -7.08 4.12
C GLN A 84 -14.04 -6.28 5.36
N PHE A 85 -14.10 -4.94 5.27
CA PHE A 85 -14.42 -4.06 6.40
C PHE A 85 -15.86 -3.56 6.30
N GLY A 86 -16.76 -4.23 7.02
CA GLY A 86 -18.18 -3.88 7.07
C GLY A 86 -18.92 -3.96 5.72
N GLN A 87 -18.38 -4.70 4.75
CA GLN A 87 -18.95 -4.83 3.39
C GLN A 87 -19.16 -3.47 2.69
N GLN A 88 -18.22 -2.54 2.91
CA GLN A 88 -18.32 -1.16 2.46
C GLN A 88 -17.88 -0.91 1.01
N ALA A 89 -17.48 -1.97 0.27
CA ALA A 89 -17.20 -1.92 -1.17
C ALA A 89 -18.00 -3.02 -1.92
N PRO A 90 -19.36 -2.99 -1.90
CA PRO A 90 -20.19 -4.08 -2.41
C PRO A 90 -20.22 -4.17 -3.95
N GLY A 91 -20.01 -3.06 -4.67
CA GLY A 91 -20.11 -2.99 -6.12
C GLY A 91 -19.09 -3.87 -6.87
N SER A 92 -19.32 -4.11 -8.14
CA SER A 92 -18.35 -4.65 -9.08
C SER A 92 -17.18 -3.67 -9.28
N ALA A 93 -16.08 -4.11 -9.90
CA ALA A 93 -14.95 -3.23 -10.22
C ALA A 93 -15.38 -2.04 -11.10
N ALA A 94 -16.26 -2.26 -12.07
CA ALA A 94 -16.80 -1.22 -12.94
C ALA A 94 -17.65 -0.19 -12.17
N GLU A 95 -18.56 -0.64 -11.30
CA GLU A 95 -19.40 0.24 -10.47
C GLU A 95 -18.56 1.06 -9.50
N ILE A 96 -17.51 0.47 -8.92
CA ILE A 96 -16.58 1.17 -8.02
C ILE A 96 -15.80 2.23 -8.82
N HIS A 97 -15.31 1.89 -10.01
CA HIS A 97 -14.61 2.81 -10.88
C HIS A 97 -15.50 4.00 -11.27
N GLU A 98 -16.72 3.74 -11.72
CA GLU A 98 -17.72 4.78 -12.05
C GLU A 98 -18.01 5.67 -10.83
N PHE A 99 -18.20 5.07 -9.65
CA PHE A 99 -18.39 5.83 -8.41
C PHE A 99 -17.23 6.79 -8.13
N CYS A 100 -15.98 6.30 -8.22
CA CYS A 100 -14.79 7.08 -7.91
C CYS A 100 -14.59 8.22 -8.92
N THR A 101 -14.75 7.95 -10.21
CA THR A 101 -14.59 8.96 -11.26
C THR A 101 -15.71 10.00 -11.21
N SER A 102 -16.99 9.58 -11.03
CA SER A 102 -18.13 10.51 -11.04
C SER A 102 -18.25 11.38 -9.79
N ASN A 103 -17.82 10.88 -8.61
CA ASN A 103 -18.00 11.60 -7.35
C ASN A 103 -16.73 12.31 -6.85
N TYR A 104 -15.54 11.85 -7.26
CA TYR A 104 -14.26 12.32 -6.76
C TYR A 104 -13.26 12.68 -7.86
N ASP A 105 -13.67 12.55 -9.14
CA ASP A 105 -12.82 12.83 -10.31
C ASP A 105 -11.48 12.07 -10.29
N VAL A 106 -11.52 10.79 -9.84
CA VAL A 106 -10.32 9.97 -9.65
C VAL A 106 -9.70 9.61 -11.00
N HIS A 107 -8.40 9.97 -11.16
CA HIS A 107 -7.59 9.70 -12.35
C HIS A 107 -6.44 8.72 -12.06
N PHE A 108 -6.08 8.48 -10.80
CA PHE A 108 -5.04 7.52 -10.48
C PHE A 108 -5.46 6.06 -10.76
N PRO A 109 -4.50 5.14 -10.98
CA PRO A 109 -4.75 3.72 -11.27
C PRO A 109 -5.62 3.02 -10.24
N GLN A 110 -6.71 2.40 -10.72
CA GLN A 110 -7.60 1.57 -9.93
C GLN A 110 -7.49 0.11 -10.34
N PHE A 111 -7.47 -0.79 -9.36
CA PHE A 111 -7.28 -2.23 -9.54
C PHE A 111 -8.55 -3.02 -9.22
N ALA A 112 -8.49 -4.33 -9.44
CA ALA A 112 -9.56 -5.23 -9.06
C ALA A 112 -9.78 -5.21 -7.54
N LYS A 113 -11.01 -5.53 -7.13
CA LYS A 113 -11.34 -5.74 -5.72
C LYS A 113 -10.54 -6.92 -5.18
N ILE A 114 -9.96 -6.75 -3.99
CA ILE A 114 -9.06 -7.72 -3.38
C ILE A 114 -9.42 -8.01 -1.93
N ASP A 115 -8.86 -9.10 -1.40
CA ASP A 115 -8.71 -9.31 0.03
C ASP A 115 -7.32 -8.89 0.49
N VAL A 116 -7.29 -8.17 1.61
CA VAL A 116 -6.05 -7.64 2.23
C VAL A 116 -5.65 -8.41 3.49
N ASN A 117 -6.51 -9.28 4.00
CA ASN A 117 -6.31 -10.14 5.17
C ASN A 117 -6.84 -11.54 4.94
N GLY A 118 -6.29 -12.51 5.70
CA GLY A 118 -6.76 -13.89 5.72
C GLY A 118 -6.23 -14.74 4.58
N SER A 119 -6.83 -15.94 4.40
CA SER A 119 -6.32 -16.97 3.48
C SER A 119 -6.40 -16.59 1.99
N HIS A 120 -7.20 -15.58 1.65
CA HIS A 120 -7.39 -15.11 0.26
C HIS A 120 -6.69 -13.77 -0.02
N GLU A 121 -5.91 -13.26 0.95
CA GLU A 121 -5.18 -12.02 0.74
C GLU A 121 -4.22 -12.14 -0.44
N ILE A 122 -4.09 -11.06 -1.21
CA ILE A 122 -3.12 -11.07 -2.31
C ILE A 122 -1.68 -10.93 -1.78
N ALA A 123 -0.74 -11.59 -2.45
CA ALA A 123 0.66 -11.64 -2.03
C ALA A 123 1.32 -10.26 -1.87
N LEU A 124 0.84 -9.23 -2.59
CA LEU A 124 1.28 -7.84 -2.41
C LEU A 124 0.96 -7.36 -0.99
N TYR A 125 -0.28 -7.55 -0.50
CA TYR A 125 -0.68 -7.06 0.83
C TYR A 125 -0.02 -7.85 1.96
N SER A 126 0.20 -9.16 1.79
CA SER A 126 1.03 -9.95 2.72
C SER A 126 2.44 -9.34 2.86
N TYR A 127 3.06 -8.97 1.73
CA TYR A 127 4.36 -8.32 1.71
C TYR A 127 4.32 -6.92 2.37
N LEU A 128 3.36 -6.07 2.01
CA LEU A 128 3.23 -4.71 2.57
C LEU A 128 3.10 -4.73 4.10
N LYS A 129 2.24 -5.62 4.63
CA LYS A 129 2.03 -5.82 6.07
C LYS A 129 3.25 -6.35 6.80
N HIS A 130 4.06 -7.18 6.13
CA HIS A 130 5.33 -7.67 6.68
C HIS A 130 6.37 -6.56 6.81
N GLU A 131 6.48 -5.71 5.79
CA GLU A 131 7.46 -4.60 5.78
C GLU A 131 7.10 -3.49 6.77
N GLN A 132 5.79 -3.16 6.89
CA GLN A 132 5.29 -2.12 7.79
C GLN A 132 4.05 -2.62 8.53
N GLY A 133 4.25 -2.99 9.81
CA GLY A 133 3.19 -3.46 10.69
C GLY A 133 2.29 -2.34 11.21
N PHE A 134 1.16 -2.75 11.83
CA PHE A 134 0.27 -1.83 12.54
C PHE A 134 0.93 -1.25 13.78
N ARG A 135 0.80 0.06 14.02
CA ARG A 135 1.37 0.78 15.17
C ARG A 135 0.35 1.60 15.95
N GLY A 136 -0.93 1.32 15.74
CA GLY A 136 -2.04 2.08 16.34
C GLY A 136 -2.64 3.10 15.38
N PHE A 137 -3.76 3.68 15.77
CA PHE A 137 -4.48 4.70 14.99
C PHE A 137 -3.99 6.13 15.25
N GLY A 138 -2.89 6.31 15.98
CA GLY A 138 -2.42 7.65 16.39
C GLY A 138 -3.24 8.23 17.55
N ILE A 139 -3.41 9.55 17.55
CA ILE A 139 -4.10 10.30 18.60
C ILE A 139 -5.28 11.09 18.02
N GLY A 140 -6.28 11.37 18.85
CA GLY A 140 -7.46 12.17 18.50
C GLY A 140 -8.76 11.36 18.55
N THR A 141 -9.88 12.06 18.51
CA THR A 141 -11.21 11.48 18.73
C THR A 141 -11.56 10.34 17.76
N MET A 142 -11.14 10.45 16.48
CA MET A 142 -11.38 9.40 15.50
C MET A 142 -10.51 8.17 15.77
N ALA A 143 -9.25 8.36 16.16
CA ALA A 143 -8.34 7.27 16.54
C ALA A 143 -8.88 6.51 17.77
N GLU A 144 -9.34 7.22 18.80
CA GLU A 144 -9.97 6.63 19.98
C GLU A 144 -11.27 5.88 19.65
N ALA A 145 -12.10 6.43 18.75
CA ALA A 145 -13.33 5.78 18.30
C ALA A 145 -13.04 4.48 17.56
N MET A 146 -12.04 4.47 16.67
CA MET A 146 -11.59 3.28 15.93
C MET A 146 -11.03 2.22 16.88
N ASP A 147 -10.15 2.61 17.80
CA ASP A 147 -9.58 1.70 18.80
C ASP A 147 -10.68 1.06 19.66
N LYS A 148 -11.62 1.86 20.18
CA LYS A 148 -12.76 1.38 20.97
C LYS A 148 -13.65 0.42 20.17
N MET A 149 -13.94 0.75 18.92
CA MET A 149 -14.78 -0.07 18.04
C MET A 149 -14.14 -1.44 17.79
N LEU A 150 -12.84 -1.47 17.44
CA LEU A 150 -12.15 -2.71 17.13
C LEU A 150 -11.88 -3.56 18.37
N LYS A 151 -11.52 -2.95 19.51
CA LYS A 151 -11.38 -3.66 20.79
C LYS A 151 -12.67 -4.34 21.24
N LYS A 152 -13.84 -3.78 20.90
CA LYS A 152 -15.12 -4.41 21.20
C LYS A 152 -15.37 -5.67 20.36
N GLN A 153 -14.80 -5.72 19.14
CA GLN A 153 -14.93 -6.87 18.23
C GLN A 153 -13.88 -7.94 18.54
N ASP A 154 -12.65 -7.52 18.76
CA ASP A 154 -11.51 -8.36 19.10
C ASP A 154 -10.54 -7.58 20.02
N THR A 155 -10.39 -8.02 21.25
CA THR A 155 -9.49 -7.40 22.24
C THR A 155 -8.02 -7.47 21.82
N LEU A 156 -7.66 -8.41 20.95
CA LEU A 156 -6.30 -8.63 20.43
C LEU A 156 -6.10 -8.05 19.03
N TYR A 157 -7.04 -7.26 18.50
CA TYR A 157 -6.99 -6.74 17.14
C TYR A 157 -5.64 -6.09 16.77
N ALA A 158 -4.97 -5.47 17.75
CA ALA A 158 -3.71 -4.76 17.54
C ALA A 158 -2.46 -5.67 17.60
N SER A 159 -2.63 -6.98 17.91
CA SER A 159 -1.49 -7.90 18.14
C SER A 159 -0.78 -8.35 16.87
N ASN A 160 -1.32 -8.08 15.69
CA ASN A 160 -0.78 -8.46 14.40
C ASN A 160 -0.72 -7.28 13.41
N SER A 161 -0.05 -7.51 12.26
CA SER A 161 0.13 -6.50 11.20
C SER A 161 -1.02 -6.37 10.23
N ASP A 162 -2.14 -7.10 10.41
CA ASP A 162 -3.29 -7.04 9.51
C ASP A 162 -3.78 -5.62 9.29
N ILE A 163 -4.37 -5.39 8.12
CA ILE A 163 -5.08 -4.15 7.84
C ILE A 163 -6.28 -4.06 8.79
N LYS A 164 -6.42 -2.94 9.47
CA LYS A 164 -7.47 -2.76 10.47
C LYS A 164 -8.74 -2.12 9.91
N TRP A 165 -8.61 -1.34 8.85
CA TRP A 165 -9.76 -0.69 8.21
C TRP A 165 -9.47 -0.26 6.78
N ASN A 166 -10.52 0.21 6.08
CA ASN A 166 -10.40 0.85 4.76
C ASN A 166 -9.53 2.12 4.86
N PHE A 167 -8.88 2.49 3.77
CA PHE A 167 -7.99 3.65 3.63
C PHE A 167 -6.68 3.54 4.42
N THR A 168 -6.22 2.32 4.76
CA THR A 168 -4.83 2.10 5.15
C THR A 168 -3.93 2.29 3.93
N LYS A 169 -2.83 3.01 4.10
CA LYS A 169 -1.93 3.42 3.02
C LYS A 169 -0.51 2.95 3.30
N PHE A 170 0.19 2.55 2.24
CA PHE A 170 1.62 2.21 2.29
C PHE A 170 2.37 3.10 1.32
N LEU A 171 3.38 3.83 1.82
CA LEU A 171 4.28 4.63 1.00
C LEU A 171 5.46 3.77 0.57
N VAL A 172 5.78 3.83 -0.71
CA VAL A 172 6.85 3.05 -1.35
C VAL A 172 7.83 3.99 -2.03
N SER A 173 9.13 3.79 -1.80
CA SER A 173 10.19 4.58 -2.43
C SER A 173 10.35 4.25 -3.92
N ARG A 174 11.15 5.07 -4.64
CA ARG A 174 11.50 4.86 -6.06
C ARG A 174 12.16 3.51 -6.34
N GLU A 175 12.82 2.92 -5.34
CA GLU A 175 13.45 1.58 -5.41
C GLU A 175 12.46 0.44 -5.15
N GLY A 176 11.20 0.77 -4.84
CA GLY A 176 10.16 -0.22 -4.53
C GLY A 176 10.18 -0.74 -3.10
N LYS A 177 10.83 -0.04 -2.16
CA LYS A 177 10.85 -0.38 -0.73
C LYS A 177 9.66 0.27 -0.03
N VAL A 178 8.98 -0.48 0.83
CA VAL A 178 7.90 0.06 1.68
C VAL A 178 8.54 0.84 2.83
N ILE A 179 8.31 2.15 2.88
CA ILE A 179 8.99 3.07 3.80
C ILE A 179 8.08 3.61 4.91
N ALA A 180 6.77 3.58 4.71
CA ALA A 180 5.81 3.97 5.74
C ALA A 180 4.47 3.25 5.56
N ARG A 181 3.69 3.18 6.66
CA ARG A 181 2.29 2.79 6.71
C ARG A 181 1.53 3.88 7.45
N PHE A 182 0.36 4.23 6.92
CA PHE A 182 -0.56 5.19 7.51
C PHE A 182 -1.93 4.55 7.67
N GLU A 183 -2.54 4.76 8.81
CA GLU A 183 -3.91 4.34 9.07
C GLU A 183 -4.91 5.40 8.55
N PRO A 184 -6.21 5.06 8.41
CA PRO A 184 -7.19 6.01 7.90
C PRO A 184 -7.36 7.26 8.77
N THR A 185 -6.95 7.21 10.03
CA THR A 185 -7.01 8.30 11.00
C THR A 185 -5.82 9.25 10.96
N ASP A 186 -4.76 8.89 10.22
CA ASP A 186 -3.58 9.74 10.08
C ASP A 186 -3.89 10.98 9.24
N ASP A 187 -3.28 12.09 9.62
CA ASP A 187 -3.43 13.36 8.94
C ASP A 187 -2.87 13.31 7.52
N MET A 188 -3.66 13.75 6.54
CA MET A 188 -3.26 13.78 5.14
C MET A 188 -2.11 14.76 4.87
N ASP A 189 -1.94 15.81 5.67
CA ASP A 189 -0.80 16.74 5.58
C ASP A 189 0.51 16.03 5.97
N MET A 190 0.44 15.13 6.98
CA MET A 190 1.58 14.29 7.34
C MET A 190 1.91 13.28 6.23
N VAL A 191 0.88 12.67 5.62
CA VAL A 191 1.07 11.76 4.47
C VAL A 191 1.74 12.51 3.32
N GLU A 192 1.26 13.71 2.98
CA GLU A 192 1.85 14.56 1.94
C GLU A 192 3.31 14.88 2.22
N LYS A 193 3.66 15.29 3.44
CA LYS A 193 5.03 15.56 3.84
C LYS A 193 5.95 14.36 3.58
N CYS A 194 5.52 13.14 3.96
CA CYS A 194 6.29 11.92 3.72
C CYS A 194 6.42 11.61 2.21
N ILE A 195 5.40 11.89 1.39
CA ILE A 195 5.46 11.75 -0.07
C ILE A 195 6.52 12.71 -0.63
N VAL A 196 6.49 13.98 -0.24
CA VAL A 196 7.47 15.00 -0.69
C VAL A 196 8.88 14.59 -0.30
N GLU A 197 9.11 14.14 0.92
CA GLU A 197 10.41 13.64 1.37
C GLU A 197 10.89 12.44 0.53
N ALA A 198 9.97 11.55 0.11
CA ALA A 198 10.31 10.39 -0.72
C ALA A 198 10.60 10.78 -2.17
N LEU A 199 9.94 11.83 -2.71
CA LEU A 199 10.16 12.33 -4.07
C LEU A 199 11.56 12.96 -4.24
N HIS A 200 12.11 13.53 -3.17
CA HIS A 200 13.41 14.24 -3.18
C HIS A 200 14.60 13.37 -2.74
N LYS A 201 14.41 12.10 -2.46
CA LYS A 201 15.46 11.11 -2.17
C LYS A 201 15.84 10.33 -3.42
#